data_d4152ae9a3d22176afb029de1a363bc8
#
_entry.id   d4152ae9a3d22176afb029de1a363bc8
#
_cell.length_a   1.000
_cell.length_b   1.000
_cell.length_c   1.000
_cell.angle_alpha   90.00
_cell.angle_beta   90.00
_cell.angle_gamma   90.00
#
_symmetry.space_group_name_H-M   'P 1'
#
loop_
_entity.id
_entity.type
_entity.pdbx_description
1 polymer ?
#
loop_
_entity_poly.entity_id
_entity_poly.type
_entity_poly.pdbx_seq_one_letter_code
_entity_poly.pdbx_strand_id
1 'polypeptide(L)'
;MLIYNEDTDFRFYLVEAGTMTAEKLDINVDGLDGSGVGLYLVCPNCMKANFPSKVLETFTDGFDANLGMDQKCFNGEIGEWGYRRAANIQALERHGIDSNAYLLDRARKKGFGTGVTVRMNDHHGCHLKRSLFMGDYYFSHPELLLENVPREPIYDYSHPEVRERMTRFVAEVMDRYEPDWIDIDWLRHLPHFEPGQGKANAGLVTEMMADIRHAADAREKKFGHRIRICGTVPSKYELAVYHGLDAAVWADRGLIDVIILGQLLFRNGFIDPASWRPRLADRAFPVAVRIECFQNAYPGGPRLDSPRREIPGAFEKAVCFTRGAAWSAYHRGADHLEFFNYHRVRHDPVGRKLFADCASRESLRGKERWSAVCYDDVDMPCDLYYNGWRQPGVFEKYMSESLADGSYPYALPRRIGPGKREKFLFPSGPVPEENACLRAVFSGVPADARVSLGGVPGVCREGGWDFPAGTKVESDAVVEVVSPPGKECYVTEAVLQVRFPEKESE
;
A
#
# COMPACT_ATOMS: atom_id res chain seq x y z
N MET A 1 5.58 -2.60 -15.74
CA MET A 1 4.38 -3.46 -15.57
C MET A 1 3.51 -2.90 -14.46
N LEU A 2 2.17 -2.93 -14.63
CA LEU A 2 1.27 -2.67 -13.52
C LEU A 2 0.91 -3.98 -12.82
N ILE A 3 0.99 -3.98 -11.49
CA ILE A 3 0.59 -5.07 -10.62
C ILE A 3 -0.70 -4.64 -9.94
N TYR A 4 -1.71 -5.49 -9.95
CA TYR A 4 -2.95 -5.30 -9.22
C TYR A 4 -3.05 -6.30 -8.09
N ASN A 5 -3.23 -5.81 -6.87
CA ASN A 5 -3.29 -6.60 -5.65
C ASN A 5 -4.46 -6.14 -4.78
N GLU A 6 -5.20 -7.07 -4.18
CA GLU A 6 -6.32 -6.73 -3.33
C GLU A 6 -6.51 -7.68 -2.16
N ASP A 7 -7.01 -7.11 -1.07
CA ASP A 7 -7.47 -7.89 0.07
C ASP A 7 -8.64 -8.81 -0.32
N THR A 8 -8.60 -10.01 0.17
CA THR A 8 -9.68 -10.98 -0.03
C THR A 8 -11.04 -10.48 0.41
N ASP A 9 -11.06 -9.66 1.45
CA ASP A 9 -12.26 -9.21 2.14
C ASP A 9 -13.27 -8.54 1.23
N PHE A 10 -12.77 -7.65 0.38
CA PHE A 10 -13.64 -6.80 -0.43
C PHE A 10 -14.52 -7.56 -1.41
N ARG A 11 -14.07 -8.70 -1.91
CA ARG A 11 -14.88 -9.50 -2.82
C ARG A 11 -16.06 -10.19 -2.13
N PHE A 12 -15.98 -10.42 -0.82
CA PHE A 12 -16.99 -11.15 -0.07
C PHE A 12 -17.97 -10.25 0.67
N TYR A 13 -17.51 -9.21 1.37
CA TYR A 13 -18.42 -8.44 2.20
C TYR A 13 -19.29 -7.44 1.43
N LEU A 14 -18.94 -7.12 0.19
CA LEU A 14 -19.76 -6.28 -0.68
C LEU A 14 -20.96 -7.01 -1.28
N VAL A 15 -21.00 -8.33 -1.14
CA VAL A 15 -22.07 -9.20 -1.62
C VAL A 15 -22.96 -9.59 -0.44
N GLU A 16 -24.26 -9.68 -0.66
CA GLU A 16 -25.21 -10.15 0.34
C GLU A 16 -24.81 -11.54 0.88
N ALA A 17 -24.98 -11.74 2.19
CA ALA A 17 -24.52 -12.93 2.88
C ALA A 17 -25.10 -14.23 2.27
N GLY A 18 -24.25 -15.19 1.97
CA GLY A 18 -24.62 -16.50 1.46
C GLY A 18 -25.08 -16.53 0.00
N THR A 19 -24.99 -15.40 -0.71
CA THR A 19 -25.44 -15.30 -2.13
C THR A 19 -24.28 -15.26 -3.12
N MET A 20 -23.04 -15.50 -2.70
CA MET A 20 -21.90 -15.50 -3.59
C MET A 20 -21.94 -16.68 -4.56
N THR A 21 -21.67 -16.38 -5.84
CA THR A 21 -21.53 -17.37 -6.92
C THR A 21 -20.23 -17.12 -7.67
N ALA A 22 -19.86 -18.07 -8.54
CA ALA A 22 -18.69 -17.92 -9.41
C ALA A 22 -18.79 -16.67 -10.31
N GLU A 23 -19.95 -16.43 -10.91
CA GLU A 23 -20.20 -15.31 -11.81
C GLU A 23 -20.05 -13.96 -11.09
N LYS A 24 -20.38 -13.89 -9.79
CA LYS A 24 -20.17 -12.67 -9.00
C LYS A 24 -18.67 -12.40 -8.73
N LEU A 25 -17.81 -13.39 -8.88
CA LEU A 25 -16.36 -13.20 -8.82
C LEU A 25 -15.78 -12.64 -10.13
N ASP A 26 -16.46 -12.83 -11.26
CA ASP A 26 -15.96 -12.46 -12.59
C ASP A 26 -15.52 -11.02 -12.69
N ILE A 27 -16.29 -10.13 -12.10
CA ILE A 27 -16.05 -8.68 -12.13
C ILE A 27 -14.66 -8.30 -11.54
N ASN A 28 -14.12 -9.14 -10.63
CA ASN A 28 -12.82 -8.87 -10.02
C ASN A 28 -11.68 -8.91 -11.05
N VAL A 29 -11.82 -9.70 -12.09
CA VAL A 29 -10.85 -9.80 -13.19
C VAL A 29 -11.33 -9.01 -14.40
N ASP A 30 -12.61 -9.14 -14.80
CA ASP A 30 -13.17 -8.47 -15.99
C ASP A 30 -13.12 -6.95 -15.89
N GLY A 31 -13.24 -6.42 -14.67
CA GLY A 31 -13.07 -4.99 -14.41
C GLY A 31 -11.70 -4.43 -14.74
N LEU A 32 -10.70 -5.29 -14.98
CA LEU A 32 -9.34 -4.89 -15.35
C LEU A 32 -9.08 -4.95 -16.86
N ASP A 33 -10.03 -5.40 -17.67
CA ASP A 33 -9.86 -5.45 -19.12
C ASP A 33 -9.53 -4.06 -19.69
N GLY A 34 -8.47 -3.97 -20.50
CA GLY A 34 -8.01 -2.71 -21.08
C GLY A 34 -7.39 -1.71 -20.11
N SER A 35 -7.17 -2.08 -18.87
CA SER A 35 -6.57 -1.22 -17.84
C SER A 35 -5.05 -1.06 -17.92
N GLY A 36 -4.38 -1.91 -18.70
CA GLY A 36 -2.90 -1.97 -18.73
C GLY A 36 -2.28 -2.76 -17.56
N VAL A 37 -3.08 -3.37 -16.69
CA VAL A 37 -2.60 -4.32 -15.67
C VAL A 37 -1.98 -5.53 -16.37
N GLY A 38 -0.78 -5.90 -15.95
CA GLY A 38 -0.06 -7.05 -16.48
C GLY A 38 0.04 -8.24 -15.52
N LEU A 39 -0.12 -7.98 -14.21
CA LEU A 39 -0.06 -9.00 -13.16
C LEU A 39 -1.22 -8.83 -12.19
N TYR A 40 -1.99 -9.89 -12.02
CA TYR A 40 -3.09 -9.98 -11.07
C TYR A 40 -2.71 -10.85 -9.87
N LEU A 41 -2.75 -10.29 -8.67
CA LEU A 41 -2.46 -10.99 -7.42
C LEU A 41 -3.74 -11.21 -6.61
N VAL A 42 -3.91 -12.42 -6.07
CA VAL A 42 -4.92 -12.74 -5.07
C VAL A 42 -4.28 -12.88 -3.69
N CYS A 43 -4.98 -12.47 -2.63
CA CYS A 43 -4.52 -12.64 -1.26
C CYS A 43 -5.33 -13.78 -0.58
N PRO A 44 -4.72 -14.95 -0.28
CA PRO A 44 -5.44 -16.09 0.29
C PRO A 44 -5.56 -16.08 1.80
N ASN A 45 -4.92 -15.12 2.48
CA ASN A 45 -4.87 -15.10 3.94
C ASN A 45 -4.85 -13.69 4.54
N CYS A 46 -5.35 -13.60 5.77
CA CYS A 46 -4.76 -12.78 6.83
C CYS A 46 -4.03 -13.74 7.79
N MET A 47 -4.35 -13.80 9.08
CA MET A 47 -3.81 -14.88 9.94
C MET A 47 -4.57 -16.22 9.75
N LYS A 48 -5.74 -16.20 9.14
CA LYS A 48 -6.49 -17.37 8.71
C LYS A 48 -6.57 -17.41 7.18
N ALA A 49 -6.70 -18.61 6.62
CA ALA A 49 -6.87 -18.80 5.19
C ALA A 49 -8.33 -18.63 4.75
N ASN A 50 -8.55 -18.19 3.52
CA ASN A 50 -9.87 -18.11 2.88
C ASN A 50 -10.18 -19.33 2.00
N PHE A 51 -9.43 -20.40 2.19
CA PHE A 51 -9.58 -21.71 1.54
C PHE A 51 -9.27 -22.82 2.56
N PRO A 52 -9.71 -24.07 2.35
CA PRO A 52 -9.35 -25.19 3.21
C PRO A 52 -7.84 -25.45 3.22
N SER A 53 -7.13 -24.86 4.18
CA SER A 53 -5.68 -25.00 4.36
C SER A 53 -5.37 -26.14 5.32
N LYS A 54 -4.21 -26.77 5.13
CA LYS A 54 -3.65 -27.79 6.03
C LYS A 54 -2.70 -27.19 7.08
N VAL A 55 -2.39 -25.91 6.96
CA VAL A 55 -1.39 -25.20 7.77
C VAL A 55 -2.03 -24.13 8.65
N LEU A 56 -2.90 -23.31 8.08
CA LEU A 56 -3.64 -22.27 8.80
C LEU A 56 -5.09 -22.69 9.01
N GLU A 57 -5.70 -22.22 10.08
CA GLU A 57 -7.14 -22.28 10.25
C GLU A 57 -7.85 -21.49 9.16
N THR A 58 -9.10 -21.81 8.89
CA THR A 58 -9.89 -21.16 7.85
C THR A 58 -10.89 -20.17 8.41
N PHE A 59 -11.35 -19.24 7.58
CA PHE A 59 -12.41 -18.30 7.97
C PHE A 59 -13.75 -18.97 8.24
N THR A 60 -13.95 -20.17 7.72
CA THR A 60 -15.19 -20.93 7.86
C THR A 60 -15.13 -21.94 9.00
N ASP A 61 -13.99 -22.08 9.71
CA ASP A 61 -13.86 -22.95 10.85
C ASP A 61 -14.80 -22.52 11.98
N GLY A 62 -15.72 -23.42 12.35
CA GLY A 62 -16.72 -23.18 13.39
C GLY A 62 -17.84 -22.21 12.99
N PHE A 63 -17.92 -21.82 11.71
CA PHE A 63 -19.02 -21.00 11.20
C PHE A 63 -20.23 -21.86 10.79
N ASP A 64 -21.40 -21.50 11.29
CA ASP A 64 -22.68 -22.09 10.89
C ASP A 64 -23.61 -20.98 10.35
N ALA A 65 -23.88 -21.02 9.05
CA ALA A 65 -24.76 -20.03 8.40
C ALA A 65 -26.19 -20.01 8.96
N ASN A 66 -26.65 -21.11 9.61
CA ASN A 66 -28.01 -21.18 10.17
C ASN A 66 -28.15 -20.43 11.50
N LEU A 67 -27.04 -20.15 12.18
CA LEU A 67 -27.03 -19.43 13.46
C LEU A 67 -26.99 -17.91 13.31
N GLY A 68 -26.91 -17.40 12.10
CA GLY A 68 -26.76 -15.95 11.86
C GLY A 68 -25.49 -15.39 12.49
N MET A 69 -25.59 -14.16 13.02
CA MET A 69 -24.47 -13.48 13.67
C MET A 69 -24.25 -13.85 15.13
N ASP A 70 -25.15 -14.60 15.74
CA ASP A 70 -25.05 -15.03 17.14
C ASP A 70 -24.13 -16.26 17.28
N GLN A 71 -22.85 -16.06 16.96
CA GLN A 71 -21.81 -17.07 17.02
C GLN A 71 -20.56 -16.54 17.70
N LYS A 72 -19.84 -17.43 18.40
CA LYS A 72 -18.62 -17.06 19.14
C LYS A 72 -17.51 -16.47 18.27
N CYS A 73 -17.47 -16.82 16.98
CA CYS A 73 -16.50 -16.27 16.02
C CYS A 73 -16.75 -14.80 15.65
N PHE A 74 -17.94 -14.25 15.97
CA PHE A 74 -18.32 -12.86 15.70
C PHE A 74 -18.37 -12.04 16.99
N ASN A 75 -17.32 -12.06 17.78
CA ASN A 75 -17.26 -11.23 18.99
C ASN A 75 -17.42 -9.74 18.65
N GLY A 76 -18.64 -9.23 18.82
CA GLY A 76 -19.07 -7.84 18.94
C GLY A 76 -18.62 -6.82 17.88
N GLU A 77 -17.37 -6.84 17.42
CA GLU A 77 -16.80 -5.78 16.58
C GLU A 77 -16.67 -6.14 15.10
N ILE A 78 -16.71 -7.43 14.75
CA ILE A 78 -16.53 -7.85 13.34
C ILE A 78 -17.78 -7.56 12.51
N GLY A 79 -18.94 -7.51 13.18
CA GLY A 79 -20.18 -7.04 12.59
C GLY A 79 -20.62 -7.81 11.34
N GLU A 80 -21.53 -7.19 10.61
CA GLU A 80 -22.15 -7.73 9.40
C GLU A 80 -21.14 -8.08 8.29
N TRP A 81 -20.07 -7.32 8.17
CA TRP A 81 -19.08 -7.57 7.11
C TRP A 81 -18.30 -8.88 7.31
N GLY A 82 -17.94 -9.22 8.55
CA GLY A 82 -17.32 -10.51 8.86
C GLY A 82 -18.26 -11.68 8.61
N TYR A 83 -19.53 -11.52 8.98
CA TYR A 83 -20.56 -12.51 8.69
C TYR A 83 -20.74 -12.72 7.18
N ARG A 84 -20.88 -11.64 6.41
CA ARG A 84 -20.98 -11.71 4.93
C ARG A 84 -19.79 -12.42 4.32
N ARG A 85 -18.58 -12.14 4.81
CA ARG A 85 -17.36 -12.82 4.37
C ARG A 85 -17.44 -14.32 4.59
N ALA A 86 -17.68 -14.77 5.81
CA ALA A 86 -17.75 -16.20 6.14
C ALA A 86 -18.88 -16.90 5.37
N ALA A 87 -20.07 -16.31 5.33
CA ALA A 87 -21.23 -16.86 4.62
C ALA A 87 -20.99 -16.99 3.11
N ASN A 88 -20.29 -16.03 2.51
CA ASN A 88 -20.01 -16.02 1.08
C ASN A 88 -18.85 -16.97 0.71
N ILE A 89 -17.83 -17.12 1.56
CA ILE A 89 -16.81 -18.17 1.38
C ILE A 89 -17.50 -19.56 1.45
N GLN A 90 -18.32 -19.80 2.48
CA GLN A 90 -19.01 -21.07 2.63
C GLN A 90 -20.00 -21.35 1.47
N ALA A 91 -20.63 -20.31 0.91
CA ALA A 91 -21.48 -20.46 -0.26
C ALA A 91 -20.72 -21.03 -1.46
N LEU A 92 -19.49 -20.55 -1.71
CA LEU A 92 -18.62 -21.08 -2.76
C LEU A 92 -18.13 -22.49 -2.43
N GLU A 93 -17.72 -22.75 -1.18
CA GLU A 93 -17.24 -24.07 -0.73
C GLU A 93 -18.29 -25.16 -0.92
N ARG A 94 -19.57 -24.86 -0.67
CA ARG A 94 -20.69 -25.80 -0.93
C ARG A 94 -20.81 -26.23 -2.39
N HIS A 95 -20.31 -25.41 -3.31
CA HIS A 95 -20.24 -25.70 -4.74
C HIS A 95 -18.87 -26.20 -5.18
N GLY A 96 -17.96 -26.48 -4.26
CA GLY A 96 -16.59 -26.91 -4.54
C GLY A 96 -15.73 -25.84 -5.21
N ILE A 97 -16.09 -24.56 -5.04
CA ILE A 97 -15.38 -23.43 -5.68
C ILE A 97 -14.40 -22.82 -4.69
N ASP A 98 -13.12 -22.87 -5.05
CA ASP A 98 -12.07 -22.07 -4.43
C ASP A 98 -11.97 -20.72 -5.17
N SER A 99 -12.30 -19.64 -4.46
CA SER A 99 -12.36 -18.30 -5.07
C SER A 99 -11.01 -17.83 -5.63
N ASN A 100 -9.89 -18.18 -5.00
CA ASN A 100 -8.56 -17.80 -5.48
C ASN A 100 -8.22 -18.57 -6.76
N ALA A 101 -8.42 -19.89 -6.76
CA ALA A 101 -8.19 -20.71 -7.95
C ALA A 101 -9.06 -20.25 -9.13
N TYR A 102 -10.34 -19.95 -8.86
CA TYR A 102 -11.26 -19.45 -9.87
C TYR A 102 -10.79 -18.14 -10.51
N LEU A 103 -10.40 -17.16 -9.67
CA LEU A 103 -9.93 -15.85 -10.14
C LEU A 103 -8.62 -15.96 -10.89
N LEU A 104 -7.67 -16.77 -10.44
CA LEU A 104 -6.40 -17.00 -11.13
C LEU A 104 -6.62 -17.67 -12.50
N ASP A 105 -7.49 -18.67 -12.59
CA ASP A 105 -7.83 -19.31 -13.87
C ASP A 105 -8.48 -18.30 -14.83
N ARG A 106 -9.40 -17.47 -14.34
CA ARG A 106 -10.01 -16.41 -15.15
C ARG A 106 -8.99 -15.38 -15.61
N ALA A 107 -8.07 -14.97 -14.73
CA ALA A 107 -7.00 -14.04 -15.07
C ALA A 107 -6.08 -14.60 -16.16
N ARG A 108 -5.69 -15.88 -16.07
CA ARG A 108 -4.90 -16.58 -17.12
C ARG A 108 -5.64 -16.60 -18.45
N LYS A 109 -6.95 -16.92 -18.46
CA LYS A 109 -7.79 -16.92 -19.68
C LYS A 109 -7.88 -15.55 -20.32
N LYS A 110 -7.73 -14.48 -19.55
CA LYS A 110 -7.69 -13.11 -20.04
C LYS A 110 -6.30 -12.59 -20.41
N GLY A 111 -5.26 -13.42 -20.23
CA GLY A 111 -3.88 -13.08 -20.60
C GLY A 111 -3.12 -12.27 -19.55
N PHE A 112 -3.64 -12.16 -18.32
CA PHE A 112 -2.87 -11.61 -17.21
C PHE A 112 -1.85 -12.60 -16.71
N GLY A 113 -0.67 -12.12 -16.29
CA GLY A 113 0.18 -12.87 -15.37
C GLY A 113 -0.56 -13.08 -14.05
N THR A 114 -0.31 -14.19 -13.39
CA THR A 114 -1.04 -14.56 -12.17
C THR A 114 -0.13 -14.74 -10.98
N GLY A 115 -0.60 -14.35 -9.81
CA GLY A 115 0.18 -14.53 -8.60
C GLY A 115 -0.65 -14.49 -7.33
N VAL A 116 0.05 -14.74 -6.24
CA VAL A 116 -0.53 -14.79 -4.90
C VAL A 116 0.28 -13.92 -3.96
N THR A 117 -0.39 -13.06 -3.20
CA THR A 117 0.23 -12.31 -2.10
C THR A 117 -0.01 -13.03 -0.79
N VAL A 118 1.04 -13.39 -0.07
CA VAL A 118 0.96 -13.98 1.26
C VAL A 118 1.34 -12.95 2.32
N ARG A 119 0.39 -12.62 3.21
CA ARG A 119 0.66 -11.78 4.38
C ARG A 119 1.40 -12.60 5.43
N MET A 120 2.57 -12.11 5.82
CA MET A 120 3.41 -12.81 6.78
C MET A 120 2.95 -12.58 8.22
N ASN A 121 2.32 -11.44 8.50
CA ASN A 121 1.71 -11.14 9.78
C ASN A 121 0.42 -10.33 9.58
N ASP A 122 -0.51 -10.36 10.54
CA ASP A 122 -1.75 -9.60 10.48
C ASP A 122 -2.31 -9.34 11.88
N HIS A 123 -2.69 -8.09 12.18
CA HIS A 123 -3.25 -7.67 13.48
C HIS A 123 -4.77 -7.65 13.54
N HIS A 124 -5.46 -7.86 12.41
CA HIS A 124 -6.90 -7.74 12.40
C HIS A 124 -7.55 -8.71 13.38
N GLY A 125 -8.22 -8.15 14.37
CA GLY A 125 -8.97 -8.89 15.36
C GLY A 125 -8.13 -9.51 16.49
N CYS A 126 -6.82 -9.21 16.61
CA CYS A 126 -5.98 -9.68 17.73
C CYS A 126 -6.57 -9.31 19.11
N HIS A 127 -7.20 -8.13 19.22
CA HIS A 127 -7.83 -7.63 20.44
C HIS A 127 -9.15 -8.37 20.81
N LEU A 128 -9.65 -9.21 19.92
CA LEU A 128 -10.90 -9.93 20.10
C LEU A 128 -10.62 -11.39 20.47
N LYS A 129 -11.04 -11.81 21.63
CA LYS A 129 -10.99 -13.24 22.01
C LYS A 129 -11.82 -14.05 21.00
N ARG A 130 -11.18 -15.00 20.29
CA ARG A 130 -11.80 -15.85 19.26
C ARG A 130 -12.35 -15.06 18.06
N SER A 131 -11.55 -14.13 17.57
CA SER A 131 -11.86 -13.38 16.37
C SER A 131 -11.97 -14.28 15.13
N LEU A 132 -12.84 -13.89 14.19
CA LEU A 132 -12.91 -14.52 12.87
C LEU A 132 -11.55 -14.50 12.13
N PHE A 133 -10.71 -13.49 12.39
CA PHE A 133 -9.41 -13.33 11.75
C PHE A 133 -8.29 -14.11 12.39
N MET A 134 -8.41 -14.40 13.70
CA MET A 134 -7.40 -15.09 14.49
C MET A 134 -7.87 -16.50 14.81
N GLY A 135 -6.99 -17.47 14.55
CA GLY A 135 -7.26 -18.87 14.83
C GLY A 135 -7.00 -19.25 16.29
N ASP A 136 -7.45 -20.47 16.67
CA ASP A 136 -7.19 -21.01 17.99
C ASP A 136 -5.68 -21.19 18.27
N TYR A 137 -4.88 -21.40 17.19
CA TYR A 137 -3.42 -21.48 17.30
C TYR A 137 -2.81 -20.22 17.88
N TYR A 138 -3.26 -19.05 17.46
CA TYR A 138 -2.79 -17.77 18.01
C TYR A 138 -3.05 -17.65 19.52
N PHE A 139 -4.27 -17.99 19.96
CA PHE A 139 -4.67 -17.85 21.36
C PHE A 139 -4.09 -18.95 22.27
N SER A 140 -3.71 -20.09 21.71
CA SER A 140 -3.14 -21.21 22.46
C SER A 140 -1.62 -21.17 22.57
N HIS A 141 -0.95 -20.29 21.81
CA HIS A 141 0.51 -20.15 21.79
C HIS A 141 0.96 -18.72 22.10
N PRO A 142 0.61 -18.16 23.27
CA PRO A 142 1.02 -16.81 23.63
C PRO A 142 2.55 -16.66 23.73
N GLU A 143 3.28 -17.75 23.93
CA GLU A 143 4.75 -17.78 23.97
C GLU A 143 5.41 -17.49 22.61
N LEU A 144 4.65 -17.55 21.51
CA LEU A 144 5.14 -17.24 20.15
C LEU A 144 4.84 -15.80 19.73
N LEU A 145 4.33 -14.99 20.65
CA LEU A 145 3.92 -13.62 20.36
C LEU A 145 4.90 -12.61 20.94
N LEU A 146 4.98 -11.45 20.30
CA LEU A 146 5.77 -10.32 20.81
C LEU A 146 5.25 -9.86 22.18
N GLU A 147 6.13 -9.59 23.12
CA GLU A 147 5.77 -9.20 24.49
C GLU A 147 5.71 -7.67 24.67
N ASN A 148 6.66 -6.96 24.05
CA ASN A 148 6.88 -5.53 24.29
C ASN A 148 6.27 -4.63 23.20
N VAL A 149 5.11 -5.01 22.71
CA VAL A 149 4.33 -4.19 21.76
C VAL A 149 3.20 -3.45 22.49
N PRO A 150 2.88 -2.21 22.08
CA PRO A 150 1.95 -1.35 22.84
C PRO A 150 0.49 -1.81 22.82
N ARG A 151 0.15 -2.75 21.99
CA ARG A 151 -1.20 -3.33 21.86
C ARG A 151 -1.16 -4.83 21.79
N GLU A 152 -2.18 -5.42 21.16
CA GLU A 152 -2.26 -6.86 20.99
C GLU A 152 -1.05 -7.40 20.23
N PRO A 153 -0.33 -8.36 20.82
CA PRO A 153 0.85 -8.92 20.20
C PRO A 153 0.52 -9.68 18.91
N ILE A 154 1.51 -9.78 18.05
CA ILE A 154 1.50 -10.61 16.85
C ILE A 154 2.65 -11.59 16.91
N TYR A 155 2.75 -12.49 15.94
CA TYR A 155 3.81 -13.49 15.95
C TYR A 155 5.21 -12.87 15.91
N ASP A 156 6.07 -13.37 16.80
CA ASP A 156 7.50 -13.07 16.85
C ASP A 156 8.26 -14.04 15.94
N TYR A 157 8.87 -13.50 14.90
CA TYR A 157 9.65 -14.27 13.93
C TYR A 157 11.03 -14.69 14.45
N SER A 158 11.40 -14.38 15.70
CA SER A 158 12.55 -14.99 16.37
C SER A 158 12.31 -16.47 16.66
N HIS A 159 11.04 -16.89 16.80
CA HIS A 159 10.66 -18.28 17.02
C HIS A 159 10.71 -19.10 15.72
N PRO A 160 11.43 -20.23 15.70
CA PRO A 160 11.51 -21.10 14.52
C PRO A 160 10.15 -21.66 14.12
N GLU A 161 9.28 -21.96 15.09
CA GLU A 161 7.92 -22.49 14.88
C GLU A 161 7.06 -21.55 14.03
N VAL A 162 7.19 -20.24 14.24
CA VAL A 162 6.49 -19.21 13.45
C VAL A 162 7.00 -19.23 12.02
N ARG A 163 8.34 -19.19 11.84
CA ARG A 163 8.96 -19.20 10.51
C ARG A 163 8.63 -20.48 9.74
N GLU A 164 8.73 -21.65 10.37
CA GLU A 164 8.41 -22.93 9.76
C GLU A 164 6.93 -23.01 9.35
N ARG A 165 6.02 -22.56 10.23
CA ARG A 165 4.57 -22.55 9.94
C ARG A 165 4.29 -21.70 8.71
N MET A 166 4.83 -20.49 8.63
CA MET A 166 4.58 -19.59 7.51
C MET A 166 5.28 -20.04 6.24
N THR A 167 6.48 -20.61 6.31
CA THR A 167 7.15 -21.23 5.14
C THR A 167 6.33 -22.40 4.58
N ARG A 168 5.77 -23.25 5.44
CA ARG A 168 4.88 -24.33 5.03
C ARG A 168 3.60 -23.81 4.38
N PHE A 169 3.03 -22.72 4.90
CA PHE A 169 1.86 -22.10 4.29
C PHE A 169 2.17 -21.54 2.90
N VAL A 170 3.28 -20.83 2.74
CA VAL A 170 3.75 -20.36 1.43
C VAL A 170 3.92 -21.52 0.45
N ALA A 171 4.51 -22.63 0.89
CA ALA A 171 4.67 -23.84 0.08
C ALA A 171 3.32 -24.47 -0.30
N GLU A 172 2.35 -24.52 0.61
CA GLU A 172 0.99 -25.01 0.33
C GLU A 172 0.28 -24.14 -0.72
N VAL A 173 0.40 -22.81 -0.60
CA VAL A 173 -0.15 -21.85 -1.58
C VAL A 173 0.45 -22.07 -2.98
N MET A 174 1.75 -22.26 -3.07
CA MET A 174 2.42 -22.59 -4.34
C MET A 174 1.89 -23.89 -4.93
N ASP A 175 1.77 -24.95 -4.13
CA ASP A 175 1.28 -26.27 -4.60
C ASP A 175 -0.19 -26.23 -5.03
N ARG A 176 -0.98 -25.37 -4.40
CA ARG A 176 -2.42 -25.27 -4.64
C ARG A 176 -2.77 -24.47 -5.89
N TYR A 177 -2.06 -23.36 -6.11
CA TYR A 177 -2.44 -22.39 -7.14
C TYR A 177 -1.53 -22.34 -8.34
N GLU A 178 -0.35 -22.97 -8.27
CA GLU A 178 0.66 -22.99 -9.34
C GLU A 178 0.86 -21.58 -9.95
N PRO A 179 1.18 -20.56 -9.11
CA PRO A 179 1.23 -19.18 -9.57
C PRO A 179 2.50 -18.88 -10.37
N ASP A 180 2.43 -17.93 -11.30
CA ASP A 180 3.62 -17.38 -11.97
C ASP A 180 4.47 -16.54 -11.02
N TRP A 181 3.78 -15.87 -10.06
CA TRP A 181 4.39 -14.98 -9.08
C TRP A 181 3.87 -15.25 -7.68
N ILE A 182 4.74 -15.06 -6.69
CA ILE A 182 4.34 -15.00 -5.28
C ILE A 182 4.93 -13.73 -4.66
N ASP A 183 4.08 -12.95 -4.00
CA ASP A 183 4.47 -11.80 -3.21
C ASP A 183 4.48 -12.17 -1.74
N ILE A 184 5.62 -12.00 -1.09
CA ILE A 184 5.78 -12.18 0.35
C ILE A 184 5.63 -10.81 1.00
N ASP A 185 4.42 -10.54 1.51
CA ASP A 185 4.06 -9.25 2.08
C ASP A 185 4.50 -9.15 3.55
N TRP A 186 5.69 -8.55 3.74
CA TRP A 186 6.25 -8.22 5.04
C TRP A 186 5.81 -6.85 5.55
N LEU A 187 5.20 -6.04 4.71
CA LEU A 187 4.77 -4.70 5.08
C LEU A 187 3.51 -4.73 5.94
N ARG A 188 2.65 -5.74 5.75
CA ARG A 188 1.38 -5.80 6.46
C ARG A 188 1.64 -6.12 7.93
N HIS A 189 1.30 -5.15 8.81
CA HIS A 189 1.39 -5.26 10.27
C HIS A 189 2.79 -5.61 10.83
N LEU A 190 3.67 -4.63 10.80
CA LEU A 190 4.92 -4.65 11.55
C LEU A 190 4.65 -4.43 13.07
N PRO A 191 5.59 -4.78 13.96
CA PRO A 191 6.91 -5.36 13.74
C PRO A 191 6.89 -6.90 13.64
N HIS A 192 8.01 -7.50 13.22
CA HIS A 192 8.19 -8.97 13.17
C HIS A 192 9.08 -9.49 14.30
N PHE A 193 9.72 -8.60 15.03
CA PHE A 193 10.61 -8.87 16.16
C PHE A 193 10.33 -7.86 17.26
N GLU A 194 10.75 -8.17 18.46
CA GLU A 194 10.74 -7.20 19.56
C GLU A 194 11.37 -5.86 19.13
N PRO A 195 10.84 -4.73 19.60
CA PRO A 195 11.35 -3.42 19.24
C PRO A 195 12.87 -3.28 19.41
N GLY A 196 13.57 -2.85 18.37
CA GLY A 196 15.02 -2.74 18.33
C GLY A 196 15.79 -4.04 18.06
N GLN A 197 15.12 -5.19 17.98
CA GLN A 197 15.77 -6.48 17.71
C GLN A 197 15.81 -6.88 16.23
N GLY A 198 15.04 -6.22 15.38
CA GLY A 198 14.89 -6.64 13.99
C GLY A 198 16.20 -6.69 13.22
N LYS A 199 17.04 -5.65 13.31
CA LYS A 199 18.34 -5.61 12.63
C LYS A 199 19.25 -6.78 13.03
N ALA A 200 19.30 -7.14 14.31
CA ALA A 200 20.09 -8.27 14.80
C ALA A 200 19.56 -9.63 14.29
N ASN A 201 18.25 -9.71 14.04
CA ASN A 201 17.54 -10.91 13.59
C ASN A 201 17.31 -10.97 12.07
N ALA A 202 17.78 -9.99 11.29
CA ALA A 202 17.57 -9.95 9.84
C ALA A 202 18.04 -11.22 9.10
N GLY A 203 19.07 -11.89 9.64
CA GLY A 203 19.53 -13.18 9.14
C GLY A 203 18.46 -14.27 9.18
N LEU A 204 17.60 -14.29 10.21
CA LEU A 204 16.52 -15.28 10.35
C LEU A 204 15.48 -15.17 9.22
N VAL A 205 15.10 -13.94 8.89
CA VAL A 205 14.16 -13.70 7.77
C VAL A 205 14.85 -14.00 6.45
N THR A 206 16.13 -13.65 6.31
CA THR A 206 16.90 -13.98 5.10
C THR A 206 16.98 -15.48 4.85
N GLU A 207 17.23 -16.29 5.88
CA GLU A 207 17.21 -17.76 5.75
C GLU A 207 15.79 -18.28 5.45
N MET A 208 14.75 -17.73 6.05
CA MET A 208 13.38 -18.06 5.72
C MET A 208 13.07 -17.75 4.24
N MET A 209 13.52 -16.60 3.71
CA MET A 209 13.38 -16.27 2.30
C MET A 209 14.16 -17.24 1.40
N ALA A 210 15.31 -17.75 1.85
CA ALA A 210 16.06 -18.80 1.15
C ALA A 210 15.28 -20.11 1.11
N ASP A 211 14.63 -20.51 2.20
CA ASP A 211 13.76 -21.69 2.24
C ASP A 211 12.57 -21.55 1.29
N ILE A 212 11.95 -20.36 1.25
CA ILE A 212 10.85 -20.05 0.33
C ILE A 212 11.33 -20.12 -1.13
N ARG A 213 12.51 -19.56 -1.45
CA ARG A 213 13.08 -19.65 -2.81
C ARG A 213 13.37 -21.08 -3.19
N HIS A 214 13.99 -21.86 -2.30
CA HIS A 214 14.24 -23.28 -2.51
C HIS A 214 12.95 -24.08 -2.77
N ALA A 215 11.90 -23.79 -1.98
CA ALA A 215 10.59 -24.39 -2.17
C ALA A 215 9.97 -24.04 -3.54
N ALA A 216 10.15 -22.81 -4.02
CA ALA A 216 9.68 -22.38 -5.34
C ALA A 216 10.49 -23.07 -6.47
N ASP A 217 11.82 -23.13 -6.36
CA ASP A 217 12.70 -23.77 -7.35
C ASP A 217 12.43 -25.28 -7.46
N ALA A 218 12.14 -25.95 -6.34
CA ALA A 218 11.76 -27.36 -6.35
C ALA A 218 10.47 -27.63 -7.13
N ARG A 219 9.59 -26.64 -7.27
CA ARG A 219 8.31 -26.71 -8.00
C ARG A 219 8.42 -26.37 -9.48
N GLU A 220 9.48 -25.67 -9.89
CA GLU A 220 9.69 -25.29 -11.29
C GLU A 220 9.59 -26.47 -12.25
N LYS A 221 10.22 -27.58 -11.88
CA LYS A 221 10.16 -28.81 -12.70
C LYS A 221 8.77 -29.42 -12.77
N LYS A 222 8.00 -29.32 -11.68
CA LYS A 222 6.64 -29.85 -11.59
C LYS A 222 5.66 -29.03 -12.42
N PHE A 223 5.79 -27.69 -12.36
CA PHE A 223 4.84 -26.77 -12.99
C PHE A 223 5.23 -26.41 -14.43
N GLY A 224 6.49 -26.65 -14.83
CA GLY A 224 6.99 -26.28 -16.15
C GLY A 224 7.27 -24.80 -16.33
N HIS A 225 7.22 -24.02 -15.24
CA HIS A 225 7.58 -22.60 -15.22
C HIS A 225 8.19 -22.21 -13.87
N ARG A 226 9.02 -21.17 -13.88
CA ARG A 226 9.62 -20.58 -12.69
C ARG A 226 8.57 -19.76 -11.94
N ILE A 227 8.49 -19.93 -10.63
CA ILE A 227 7.76 -19.03 -9.74
C ILE A 227 8.69 -17.85 -9.41
N ARG A 228 8.29 -16.65 -9.79
CA ARG A 228 8.99 -15.43 -9.41
C ARG A 228 8.53 -14.96 -8.04
N ILE A 229 9.44 -14.38 -7.26
CA ILE A 229 9.16 -13.94 -5.89
C ILE A 229 9.28 -12.42 -5.80
N CYS A 230 8.22 -11.75 -5.33
CA CYS A 230 8.28 -10.37 -4.87
C CYS A 230 8.51 -10.34 -3.35
N GLY A 231 9.27 -9.37 -2.87
CA GLY A 231 9.38 -9.06 -1.45
C GLY A 231 8.81 -7.68 -1.18
N THR A 232 7.66 -7.60 -0.53
CA THR A 232 7.05 -6.32 -0.16
C THR A 232 7.52 -5.87 1.21
N VAL A 233 8.14 -4.69 1.26
CA VAL A 233 8.83 -4.14 2.45
C VAL A 233 8.52 -2.65 2.63
N PRO A 234 8.79 -2.06 3.81
CA PRO A 234 8.73 -0.61 4.01
C PRO A 234 9.53 0.17 2.98
N SER A 235 9.02 1.34 2.59
CA SER A 235 9.59 2.15 1.50
C SER A 235 11.00 2.66 1.77
N LYS A 236 11.39 2.86 3.03
CA LYS A 236 12.73 3.29 3.42
C LYS A 236 13.60 2.09 3.80
N TYR A 237 14.81 2.03 3.24
CA TYR A 237 15.76 0.94 3.51
C TYR A 237 16.08 0.79 5.00
N GLU A 238 16.40 1.89 5.66
CA GLU A 238 16.76 1.89 7.08
C GLU A 238 15.61 1.39 7.96
N LEU A 239 14.37 1.75 7.62
CA LEU A 239 13.17 1.27 8.30
C LEU A 239 12.94 -0.23 8.06
N ALA A 240 13.11 -0.68 6.83
CA ALA A 240 13.01 -2.10 6.50
C ALA A 240 14.01 -2.93 7.30
N VAL A 241 15.29 -2.53 7.31
CA VAL A 241 16.35 -3.20 8.06
C VAL A 241 16.12 -3.10 9.58
N TYR A 242 15.59 -1.98 10.09
CA TYR A 242 15.21 -1.86 11.50
C TYR A 242 14.23 -2.96 11.92
N HIS A 243 13.31 -3.33 11.03
CA HIS A 243 12.35 -4.43 11.25
C HIS A 243 12.88 -5.81 10.86
N GLY A 244 14.15 -5.95 10.49
CA GLY A 244 14.75 -7.22 10.10
C GLY A 244 14.52 -7.62 8.63
N LEU A 245 14.08 -6.69 7.79
CA LEU A 245 13.69 -6.92 6.40
C LEU A 245 14.75 -6.39 5.44
N ASP A 246 15.86 -7.10 5.28
CA ASP A 246 16.96 -6.69 4.39
C ASP A 246 16.74 -7.21 2.97
N ALA A 247 15.79 -6.59 2.25
CA ALA A 247 15.46 -6.98 0.88
C ALA A 247 16.61 -6.74 -0.12
N ALA A 248 17.60 -5.91 0.20
CA ALA A 248 18.79 -5.77 -0.62
C ALA A 248 19.63 -7.06 -0.59
N VAL A 249 19.84 -7.62 0.60
CA VAL A 249 20.51 -8.94 0.75
C VAL A 249 19.71 -10.04 0.07
N TRP A 250 18.37 -10.01 0.13
CA TRP A 250 17.55 -11.01 -0.57
C TRP A 250 17.72 -10.93 -2.09
N ALA A 251 17.76 -9.71 -2.64
CA ALA A 251 18.00 -9.47 -4.06
C ALA A 251 19.41 -9.95 -4.47
N ASP A 252 20.44 -9.59 -3.72
CA ASP A 252 21.83 -9.94 -4.01
C ASP A 252 22.09 -11.44 -3.92
N ARG A 253 21.35 -12.15 -3.07
CA ARG A 253 21.38 -13.64 -2.98
C ARG A 253 20.47 -14.32 -4.01
N GLY A 254 19.74 -13.58 -4.84
CA GLY A 254 18.79 -14.14 -5.82
C GLY A 254 17.56 -14.80 -5.19
N LEU A 255 17.18 -14.41 -3.95
CA LEU A 255 16.05 -14.98 -3.23
C LEU A 255 14.72 -14.39 -3.70
N ILE A 256 14.75 -13.18 -4.26
CA ILE A 256 13.60 -12.48 -4.82
C ILE A 256 13.90 -11.99 -6.23
N ASP A 257 12.87 -11.66 -6.98
CA ASP A 257 12.96 -11.17 -8.37
C ASP A 257 12.54 -9.69 -8.48
N VAL A 258 11.77 -9.17 -7.50
CA VAL A 258 11.31 -7.77 -7.43
C VAL A 258 11.23 -7.34 -5.97
N ILE A 259 11.67 -6.12 -5.66
CA ILE A 259 11.37 -5.45 -4.39
C ILE A 259 10.13 -4.58 -4.60
N ILE A 260 9.11 -4.73 -3.75
CA ILE A 260 7.95 -3.84 -3.72
C ILE A 260 8.06 -2.93 -2.51
N LEU A 261 8.17 -1.63 -2.75
CA LEU A 261 8.28 -0.61 -1.72
C LEU A 261 6.89 -0.05 -1.40
N GLY A 262 6.48 -0.13 -0.16
CA GLY A 262 5.17 0.34 0.26
C GLY A 262 5.17 1.11 1.57
N GLN A 263 4.07 1.83 1.76
CA GLN A 263 3.69 2.45 3.02
C GLN A 263 2.30 1.97 3.36
N LEU A 264 2.12 1.36 4.52
CA LEU A 264 0.80 0.91 4.91
C LEU A 264 -0.16 2.11 5.03
N LEU A 265 -1.28 2.05 4.28
CA LEU A 265 -2.26 3.12 4.12
C LEU A 265 -1.71 4.41 3.49
N PHE A 266 -0.62 4.33 2.74
CA PHE A 266 -0.04 5.43 1.95
C PHE A 266 0.07 6.74 2.77
N ARG A 267 0.91 6.73 3.78
CA ARG A 267 0.94 7.77 4.83
C ARG A 267 1.51 9.11 4.41
N ASN A 268 2.61 9.12 3.68
CA ASN A 268 3.27 10.38 3.29
C ASN A 268 3.39 10.58 1.76
N GLY A 269 3.01 9.59 0.96
CA GLY A 269 3.03 9.71 -0.50
C GLY A 269 4.43 9.83 -1.13
N PHE A 270 5.48 9.84 -0.31
CA PHE A 270 6.86 9.97 -0.76
C PHE A 270 7.56 8.63 -0.68
N ILE A 271 7.59 7.91 -1.79
CA ILE A 271 8.35 6.66 -1.93
C ILE A 271 9.47 6.90 -2.92
N ASP A 272 10.71 6.67 -2.50
CA ASP A 272 11.91 6.93 -3.29
C ASP A 272 12.67 5.63 -3.61
N PRO A 273 12.37 4.96 -4.72
CA PRO A 273 13.12 3.80 -5.19
C PRO A 273 14.61 4.09 -5.41
N ALA A 274 14.96 5.32 -5.77
CA ALA A 274 16.36 5.69 -6.01
C ALA A 274 17.22 5.54 -4.75
N SER A 275 16.65 5.69 -3.56
CA SER A 275 17.36 5.51 -2.28
C SER A 275 17.81 4.06 -2.03
N TRP A 276 17.14 3.09 -2.66
CA TRP A 276 17.48 1.67 -2.56
C TRP A 276 18.60 1.25 -3.51
N ARG A 277 18.75 1.94 -4.67
CA ARG A 277 19.72 1.57 -5.72
C ARG A 277 21.16 1.45 -5.20
N PRO A 278 21.69 2.34 -4.34
CA PRO A 278 23.04 2.21 -3.80
C PRO A 278 23.25 0.99 -2.88
N ARG A 279 22.17 0.38 -2.39
CA ARG A 279 22.19 -0.78 -1.49
C ARG A 279 22.21 -2.11 -2.24
N LEU A 280 21.89 -2.11 -3.53
CA LEU A 280 21.82 -3.28 -4.39
C LEU A 280 23.15 -3.48 -5.12
N ALA A 281 23.63 -4.73 -5.18
CA ALA A 281 24.80 -5.09 -5.98
C ALA A 281 24.49 -4.89 -7.49
N ASP A 282 23.34 -5.35 -7.94
CA ASP A 282 22.79 -4.98 -9.26
C ASP A 282 21.86 -3.76 -9.13
N ARG A 283 22.35 -2.60 -9.54
CA ARG A 283 21.57 -1.36 -9.51
C ARG A 283 20.38 -1.35 -10.49
N ALA A 284 20.34 -2.27 -11.43
CA ALA A 284 19.21 -2.46 -12.34
C ALA A 284 18.17 -3.45 -11.82
N PHE A 285 18.37 -4.00 -10.62
CA PHE A 285 17.40 -4.91 -10.00
C PHE A 285 16.00 -4.28 -9.94
N PRO A 286 14.92 -5.00 -10.34
CA PRO A 286 13.59 -4.43 -10.45
C PRO A 286 13.02 -3.96 -9.10
N VAL A 287 12.54 -2.71 -9.07
CA VAL A 287 11.88 -2.10 -7.91
C VAL A 287 10.50 -1.60 -8.31
N ALA A 288 9.49 -2.05 -7.60
CA ALA A 288 8.12 -1.59 -7.73
C ALA A 288 7.75 -0.61 -6.59
N VAL A 289 6.77 0.25 -6.84
CA VAL A 289 6.17 1.10 -5.81
C VAL A 289 4.70 0.73 -5.64
N ARG A 290 4.30 0.43 -4.40
CA ARG A 290 2.90 0.19 -4.01
C ARG A 290 2.21 1.53 -3.76
N ILE A 291 1.10 1.76 -4.45
CA ILE A 291 0.19 2.88 -4.24
C ILE A 291 -1.13 2.29 -3.73
N GLU A 292 -1.50 2.66 -2.51
CA GLU A 292 -2.75 2.18 -1.92
C GLU A 292 -3.94 3.10 -2.26
N CYS A 293 -5.14 2.51 -2.28
CA CYS A 293 -6.38 3.28 -2.48
C CYS A 293 -6.70 4.21 -1.30
N PHE A 294 -6.15 3.94 -0.13
CA PHE A 294 -6.25 4.79 1.06
C PHE A 294 -5.17 5.86 1.01
N GLN A 295 -5.51 7.02 0.50
CA GLN A 295 -4.53 8.09 0.30
C GLN A 295 -4.47 9.03 1.51
N ASN A 296 -4.10 8.48 2.68
CA ASN A 296 -4.03 9.24 3.94
C ASN A 296 -2.93 10.32 3.94
N ALA A 297 -1.98 10.22 3.00
CA ALA A 297 -0.94 11.22 2.81
C ALA A 297 -1.50 12.58 2.37
N TYR A 298 -2.68 12.62 1.79
CA TYR A 298 -3.20 13.81 1.12
C TYR A 298 -4.29 14.51 1.94
N PRO A 299 -4.47 15.83 1.74
CA PRO A 299 -5.50 16.60 2.41
C PRO A 299 -6.90 16.01 2.22
N GLY A 300 -7.61 15.89 3.34
CA GLY A 300 -8.94 15.29 3.36
C GLY A 300 -8.96 13.76 3.24
N GLY A 301 -7.80 13.10 3.17
CA GLY A 301 -7.67 11.65 3.09
C GLY A 301 -8.55 11.04 1.99
N PRO A 302 -8.44 11.47 0.70
CA PRO A 302 -9.32 10.96 -0.34
C PRO A 302 -9.15 9.46 -0.47
N ARG A 303 -10.28 8.76 -0.51
CA ARG A 303 -10.32 7.30 -0.57
C ARG A 303 -11.08 6.89 -1.81
N LEU A 304 -10.42 6.17 -2.70
CA LEU A 304 -11.04 5.63 -3.92
C LEU A 304 -12.00 4.47 -3.62
N ASP A 305 -11.86 3.86 -2.45
CA ASP A 305 -12.70 2.74 -1.99
C ASP A 305 -13.91 3.16 -1.18
N SER A 306 -13.96 4.41 -0.70
CA SER A 306 -14.99 4.86 0.23
C SER A 306 -16.37 5.01 -0.43
N PRO A 307 -17.45 4.60 0.27
CA PRO A 307 -18.79 5.05 -0.08
C PRO A 307 -19.01 6.56 0.09
N ARG A 308 -18.06 7.28 0.72
CA ARG A 308 -18.04 8.75 0.84
C ARG A 308 -17.78 9.44 -0.51
N ARG A 309 -18.30 8.91 -1.60
CA ARG A 309 -18.55 9.66 -2.85
C ARG A 309 -19.41 10.91 -2.63
N GLU A 310 -19.94 11.06 -1.43
CA GLU A 310 -20.78 12.17 -1.02
C GLU A 310 -20.03 13.50 -0.85
N ILE A 311 -18.68 13.47 -0.76
CA ILE A 311 -17.89 14.70 -0.82
C ILE A 311 -17.68 15.05 -2.30
N PRO A 312 -18.30 16.13 -2.80
CA PRO A 312 -18.15 16.52 -4.20
C PRO A 312 -16.67 16.66 -4.59
N GLY A 313 -16.28 16.02 -5.69
CA GLY A 313 -14.91 16.08 -6.22
C GLY A 313 -13.87 15.25 -5.46
N ALA A 314 -14.25 14.44 -4.45
CA ALA A 314 -13.28 13.62 -3.72
C ALA A 314 -12.66 12.52 -4.59
N PHE A 315 -13.47 11.94 -5.47
CA PHE A 315 -13.00 10.88 -6.38
C PHE A 315 -12.03 11.43 -7.43
N GLU A 316 -12.37 12.56 -8.05
CA GLU A 316 -11.53 13.24 -9.04
C GLU A 316 -10.20 13.67 -8.42
N LYS A 317 -10.22 14.20 -7.18
CA LYS A 317 -9.00 14.53 -6.43
C LYS A 317 -8.14 13.28 -6.21
N ALA A 318 -8.75 12.18 -5.77
CA ALA A 318 -8.02 10.93 -5.56
C ALA A 318 -7.38 10.39 -6.85
N VAL A 319 -8.06 10.52 -8.00
CA VAL A 319 -7.51 10.19 -9.32
C VAL A 319 -6.29 11.06 -9.63
N CYS A 320 -6.38 12.38 -9.41
CA CYS A 320 -5.25 13.29 -9.66
C CYS A 320 -4.05 13.01 -8.73
N PHE A 321 -4.29 12.72 -7.47
CA PHE A 321 -3.22 12.34 -6.53
C PHE A 321 -2.58 10.99 -6.89
N THR A 322 -3.38 10.00 -7.31
CA THR A 322 -2.84 8.71 -7.76
C THR A 322 -1.92 8.88 -8.97
N ARG A 323 -2.33 9.70 -9.96
CA ARG A 323 -1.47 10.04 -11.11
C ARG A 323 -0.19 10.76 -10.67
N GLY A 324 -0.27 11.66 -9.70
CA GLY A 324 0.88 12.36 -9.13
C GLY A 324 1.86 11.40 -8.46
N ALA A 325 1.35 10.48 -7.63
CA ALA A 325 2.16 9.45 -6.98
C ALA A 325 2.83 8.52 -8.00
N ALA A 326 2.10 8.06 -9.01
CA ALA A 326 2.62 7.22 -10.10
C ALA A 326 3.71 7.95 -10.90
N TRP A 327 3.48 9.21 -11.25
CA TRP A 327 4.46 10.05 -11.95
C TRP A 327 5.74 10.21 -11.13
N SER A 328 5.61 10.57 -9.85
CA SER A 328 6.74 10.71 -8.93
C SER A 328 7.53 9.40 -8.80
N ALA A 329 6.84 8.28 -8.62
CA ALA A 329 7.46 6.96 -8.50
C ALA A 329 8.30 6.60 -9.74
N TYR A 330 7.75 6.76 -10.94
CA TYR A 330 8.50 6.50 -12.18
C TYR A 330 9.72 7.41 -12.35
N HIS A 331 9.59 8.69 -12.00
CA HIS A 331 10.72 9.63 -12.09
C HIS A 331 11.81 9.39 -11.05
N ARG A 332 11.45 8.72 -9.96
CA ARG A 332 12.40 8.25 -8.92
C ARG A 332 12.97 6.87 -9.20
N GLY A 333 12.68 6.30 -10.37
CA GLY A 333 13.28 5.05 -10.82
C GLY A 333 12.51 3.79 -10.44
N ALA A 334 11.20 3.87 -10.21
CA ALA A 334 10.35 2.69 -10.16
C ALA A 334 10.28 2.03 -11.54
N ASP A 335 10.52 0.72 -11.59
CA ASP A 335 10.37 -0.08 -12.81
C ASP A 335 8.92 -0.54 -12.99
N HIS A 336 8.22 -0.71 -11.88
CA HIS A 336 6.85 -1.21 -11.82
C HIS A 336 6.03 -0.41 -10.80
N LEU A 337 4.70 -0.45 -10.96
CA LEU A 337 3.75 0.05 -9.96
C LEU A 337 2.85 -1.09 -9.50
N GLU A 338 2.52 -1.10 -8.21
CA GLU A 338 1.49 -1.95 -7.65
C GLU A 338 0.34 -1.10 -7.13
N PHE A 339 -0.87 -1.38 -7.61
CA PHE A 339 -2.10 -0.82 -7.08
C PHE A 339 -2.71 -1.78 -6.06
N PHE A 340 -2.80 -1.31 -4.82
CA PHE A 340 -3.32 -2.12 -3.73
C PHE A 340 -4.70 -1.63 -3.27
N ASN A 341 -5.66 -2.56 -3.19
CA ASN A 341 -7.04 -2.32 -2.73
C ASN A 341 -7.89 -1.37 -3.60
N TYR A 342 -7.62 -1.28 -4.89
CA TYR A 342 -8.43 -0.50 -5.83
C TYR A 342 -9.71 -1.22 -6.31
N HIS A 343 -10.25 -2.11 -5.51
CA HIS A 343 -11.35 -3.01 -5.86
C HIS A 343 -12.64 -2.32 -6.36
N ARG A 344 -12.95 -1.11 -5.87
CA ARG A 344 -14.11 -0.34 -6.37
C ARG A 344 -13.80 0.44 -7.64
N VAL A 345 -12.56 0.86 -7.79
CA VAL A 345 -12.13 1.69 -8.90
C VAL A 345 -12.15 0.92 -10.22
N ARG A 346 -11.84 -0.37 -10.20
CA ARG A 346 -11.85 -1.24 -11.40
C ARG A 346 -13.21 -1.39 -12.05
N HIS A 347 -14.31 -1.20 -11.30
CA HIS A 347 -15.68 -1.30 -11.81
C HIS A 347 -16.17 -0.01 -12.49
N ASP A 348 -15.41 1.08 -12.32
CA ASP A 348 -15.73 2.38 -12.85
C ASP A 348 -14.90 2.67 -14.11
N PRO A 349 -15.49 3.17 -15.21
CA PRO A 349 -14.75 3.56 -16.41
C PRO A 349 -13.61 4.55 -16.12
N VAL A 350 -13.81 5.47 -15.17
CA VAL A 350 -12.77 6.41 -14.75
C VAL A 350 -11.61 5.69 -14.07
N GLY A 351 -11.92 4.67 -13.25
CA GLY A 351 -10.89 3.84 -12.59
C GLY A 351 -10.07 3.01 -13.57
N ARG A 352 -10.72 2.37 -14.54
CA ARG A 352 -10.01 1.65 -15.62
C ARG A 352 -9.11 2.59 -16.42
N LYS A 353 -9.60 3.80 -16.70
CA LYS A 353 -8.79 4.84 -17.34
C LYS A 353 -7.59 5.27 -16.45
N LEU A 354 -7.80 5.39 -15.14
CA LEU A 354 -6.71 5.69 -14.20
C LEU A 354 -5.59 4.66 -14.28
N PHE A 355 -5.90 3.36 -14.30
CA PHE A 355 -4.89 2.33 -14.45
C PHE A 355 -4.16 2.45 -15.79
N ALA A 356 -4.88 2.63 -16.89
CA ALA A 356 -4.28 2.84 -18.21
C ALA A 356 -3.40 4.10 -18.27
N ASP A 357 -3.83 5.21 -17.63
CA ASP A 357 -3.01 6.42 -17.51
C ASP A 357 -1.71 6.16 -16.72
N CYS A 358 -1.75 5.29 -15.72
CA CYS A 358 -0.59 4.95 -14.89
C CYS A 358 0.26 3.79 -15.43
N ALA A 359 -0.05 3.25 -16.61
CA ALA A 359 0.65 2.08 -17.16
C ALA A 359 2.13 2.36 -17.49
N SER A 360 2.45 3.60 -17.79
CA SER A 360 3.82 4.04 -18.04
C SER A 360 3.99 5.54 -17.73
N ARG A 361 5.23 5.99 -17.72
CA ARG A 361 5.56 7.42 -17.64
C ARG A 361 5.01 8.19 -18.85
N GLU A 362 5.03 7.58 -20.04
CA GLU A 362 4.55 8.17 -21.27
C GLU A 362 3.03 8.37 -21.25
N SER A 363 2.27 7.40 -20.76
CA SER A 363 0.81 7.48 -20.67
C SER A 363 0.32 8.53 -19.66
N LEU A 364 1.16 8.88 -18.67
CA LEU A 364 0.89 9.95 -17.69
C LEU A 364 1.15 11.37 -18.25
N ARG A 365 1.87 11.52 -19.35
CA ARG A 365 2.14 12.83 -19.94
C ARG A 365 0.86 13.53 -20.34
N GLY A 366 0.76 14.83 -20.02
CA GLY A 366 -0.40 15.64 -20.32
C GLY A 366 -1.65 15.26 -19.52
N LYS A 367 -1.52 14.44 -18.48
CA LYS A 367 -2.61 14.14 -17.55
C LYS A 367 -2.51 15.05 -16.33
N GLU A 368 -3.66 15.59 -15.93
CA GLU A 368 -3.76 16.31 -14.66
C GLU A 368 -3.31 15.42 -13.51
N ARG A 369 -2.39 15.95 -12.67
CA ARG A 369 -1.83 15.24 -11.54
C ARG A 369 -1.52 16.21 -10.41
N TRP A 370 -1.70 15.74 -9.19
CA TRP A 370 -1.54 16.55 -7.99
C TRP A 370 -0.54 15.91 -7.04
N SER A 371 0.17 16.76 -6.30
CA SER A 371 1.07 16.36 -5.23
C SER A 371 0.75 17.17 -3.98
N ALA A 372 0.97 16.60 -2.80
CA ALA A 372 0.72 17.30 -1.55
C ALA A 372 1.90 17.17 -0.59
N VAL A 373 2.03 18.14 0.30
CA VAL A 373 2.83 18.01 1.51
C VAL A 373 1.96 17.28 2.54
N CYS A 374 2.53 16.28 3.19
CA CYS A 374 1.78 15.35 4.04
C CYS A 374 1.73 15.81 5.50
N TYR A 375 0.79 15.25 6.28
CA TYR A 375 0.67 15.50 7.72
C TYR A 375 1.72 14.72 8.53
N ASP A 376 2.10 13.56 8.04
CA ASP A 376 3.10 12.73 8.70
C ASP A 376 4.38 12.75 7.85
N ASP A 377 5.47 13.20 8.44
CA ASP A 377 6.80 13.13 7.87
C ASP A 377 7.43 11.75 8.01
N VAL A 378 6.70 10.82 8.63
CA VAL A 378 7.17 9.51 8.99
C VAL A 378 6.51 8.46 8.17
N ASP A 379 7.36 7.63 7.57
CA ASP A 379 6.97 6.36 6.98
C ASP A 379 6.69 5.35 8.11
N MET A 380 5.65 5.65 8.89
CA MET A 380 5.27 4.80 10.01
C MET A 380 4.43 3.62 9.54
N PRO A 381 4.75 2.42 10.00
CA PRO A 381 3.82 1.31 9.95
C PRO A 381 2.48 1.72 10.57
N CYS A 382 1.37 1.36 9.93
CA CYS A 382 0.03 1.68 10.39
C CYS A 382 -0.20 1.30 11.86
N ASP A 383 0.39 0.20 12.27
CA ASP A 383 0.26 -0.36 13.61
C ASP A 383 0.83 0.53 14.69
N LEU A 384 1.93 1.21 14.37
CA LEU A 384 2.47 2.23 15.28
C LEU A 384 1.51 3.39 15.46
N TYR A 385 0.75 3.74 14.43
CA TYR A 385 -0.22 4.83 14.48
C TYR A 385 -1.52 4.44 15.21
N TYR A 386 -2.10 3.28 14.88
CA TYR A 386 -3.34 2.80 15.51
C TYR A 386 -3.11 2.24 16.91
N ASN A 387 -1.93 1.71 17.18
CA ASN A 387 -1.62 0.98 18.41
C ASN A 387 -1.07 1.84 19.55
N GLY A 388 -1.25 3.17 19.48
CA GLY A 388 -0.92 4.05 20.61
C GLY A 388 0.58 4.31 20.79
N TRP A 389 1.42 4.01 19.81
CA TRP A 389 2.86 4.37 19.80
C TRP A 389 3.09 5.89 19.80
N ARG A 390 2.03 6.67 19.73
CA ARG A 390 2.05 8.11 20.06
C ARG A 390 2.24 8.39 21.55
N GLN A 391 2.52 7.39 22.37
CA GLN A 391 2.91 7.66 23.75
C GLN A 391 4.22 8.44 23.75
N PRO A 392 4.28 9.57 24.48
CA PRO A 392 5.51 10.33 24.62
C PRO A 392 6.67 9.43 25.05
N GLY A 393 7.82 9.52 24.37
CA GLY A 393 9.01 8.76 24.64
C GLY A 393 9.16 7.45 23.84
N VAL A 394 8.08 6.77 23.44
CA VAL A 394 8.17 5.56 22.62
C VAL A 394 8.32 5.94 21.15
N PHE A 395 7.53 6.89 20.70
CA PHE A 395 7.59 7.43 19.35
C PHE A 395 8.92 8.11 19.07
N GLU A 396 9.37 9.00 19.97
CA GLU A 396 10.64 9.71 19.84
C GLU A 396 11.83 8.74 19.83
N LYS A 397 11.78 7.69 20.65
CA LYS A 397 12.81 6.65 20.67
C LYS A 397 12.84 5.89 19.34
N TYR A 398 11.68 5.42 18.86
CA TYR A 398 11.57 4.75 17.57
C TYR A 398 12.08 5.62 16.44
N MET A 399 11.68 6.91 16.42
CA MET A 399 12.08 7.88 15.43
C MET A 399 13.58 8.16 15.45
N SER A 400 14.18 8.32 16.64
CA SER A 400 15.63 8.55 16.78
C SER A 400 16.45 7.33 16.35
N GLU A 401 15.94 6.12 16.54
CA GLU A 401 16.62 4.88 16.18
C GLU A 401 16.43 4.49 14.72
N SER A 402 15.24 4.77 14.13
CA SER A 402 14.89 4.38 12.75
C SER A 402 15.13 5.45 11.70
N LEU A 403 15.23 6.73 12.10
CA LEU A 403 15.37 7.89 11.21
C LEU A 403 16.52 8.81 11.67
N ALA A 404 17.71 8.26 11.79
CA ALA A 404 18.90 8.99 12.27
C ALA A 404 19.28 10.20 11.39
N ASP A 405 18.67 10.40 10.22
CA ASP A 405 18.99 11.48 9.29
C ASP A 405 18.07 12.69 9.34
N GLY A 406 17.02 12.69 10.19
CA GLY A 406 16.17 13.87 10.43
C GLY A 406 15.48 14.46 9.17
N SER A 407 15.25 13.68 8.16
CA SER A 407 15.10 14.14 6.79
C SER A 407 13.71 14.58 6.32
N TYR A 408 12.75 14.83 7.21
CA TYR A 408 11.46 15.42 6.78
C TYR A 408 11.12 16.71 7.49
N PRO A 409 11.78 17.82 7.13
CA PRO A 409 11.51 19.13 7.74
C PRO A 409 10.20 19.76 7.25
N TYR A 410 9.32 19.04 6.53
CA TYR A 410 8.26 19.66 5.74
C TYR A 410 6.85 19.16 6.02
N ALA A 411 6.64 18.47 7.13
CA ALA A 411 5.32 17.97 7.51
C ALA A 411 4.34 19.10 7.94
N LEU A 412 3.08 18.87 7.68
CA LEU A 412 1.98 19.73 8.15
C LEU A 412 1.46 19.25 9.52
N PRO A 413 0.84 20.12 10.33
CA PRO A 413 0.65 21.56 10.11
C PRO A 413 1.90 22.39 10.41
N ARG A 414 2.01 23.60 9.77
CA ARG A 414 3.13 24.52 9.97
C ARG A 414 2.71 25.94 10.28
N ARG A 415 3.46 26.57 11.17
CA ARG A 415 3.33 27.99 11.47
C ARG A 415 4.42 28.79 10.77
N ILE A 416 4.01 29.87 10.10
CA ILE A 416 4.91 30.84 9.49
C ILE A 416 4.67 32.16 10.18
N GLY A 417 5.61 32.60 11.00
CA GLY A 417 5.50 33.87 11.73
C GLY A 417 5.45 35.09 10.80
N PRO A 418 5.01 36.24 11.31
CA PRO A 418 4.87 37.47 10.51
C PRO A 418 6.16 37.86 9.79
N GLY A 419 6.08 38.06 8.47
CA GLY A 419 7.23 38.36 7.60
C GLY A 419 8.26 37.25 7.43
N LYS A 420 8.03 36.08 8.00
CA LYS A 420 8.91 34.91 7.86
C LYS A 420 8.58 34.14 6.60
N ARG A 421 9.53 33.27 6.21
CA ARG A 421 9.42 32.40 5.02
C ARG A 421 9.55 30.94 5.41
N GLU A 422 8.82 30.10 4.69
CA GLU A 422 8.91 28.65 4.77
C GLU A 422 8.90 28.04 3.36
N LYS A 423 9.56 26.89 3.22
CA LYS A 423 9.59 26.11 1.97
C LYS A 423 8.81 24.82 2.13
N PHE A 424 8.03 24.50 1.12
CA PHE A 424 7.25 23.29 1.03
C PHE A 424 7.76 22.48 -0.16
N LEU A 425 8.22 21.26 0.11
CA LEU A 425 8.65 20.29 -0.90
C LEU A 425 7.46 19.42 -1.30
N PHE A 426 7.10 19.47 -2.56
CA PHE A 426 6.06 18.60 -3.13
C PHE A 426 6.72 17.46 -3.89
N PRO A 427 6.38 16.19 -3.61
CA PRO A 427 6.89 15.03 -4.33
C PRO A 427 6.25 14.95 -5.73
N SER A 428 6.44 16.00 -6.52
CA SER A 428 5.78 16.15 -7.82
C SER A 428 6.51 15.41 -8.95
N GLY A 429 7.78 15.10 -8.76
CA GLY A 429 8.66 14.81 -9.88
C GLY A 429 8.78 16.01 -10.83
N PRO A 430 9.52 15.88 -11.92
CA PRO A 430 9.69 16.95 -12.91
C PRO A 430 8.39 17.25 -13.67
N VAL A 431 8.24 18.47 -14.15
CA VAL A 431 7.16 18.89 -15.04
C VAL A 431 7.79 19.38 -16.35
N PRO A 432 8.02 18.45 -17.31
CA PRO A 432 8.70 18.78 -18.57
C PRO A 432 7.76 19.37 -19.62
N GLU A 433 6.43 19.32 -19.39
CA GLU A 433 5.45 19.75 -20.36
C GLU A 433 5.34 21.28 -20.42
N GLU A 434 5.62 21.88 -21.57
CA GLU A 434 5.62 23.35 -21.77
C GLU A 434 4.22 23.97 -21.65
N ASN A 435 3.17 23.17 -21.90
CA ASN A 435 1.78 23.61 -21.78
C ASN A 435 1.17 23.32 -20.40
N ALA A 436 1.97 22.86 -19.44
CA ALA A 436 1.50 22.65 -18.08
C ALA A 436 1.22 23.99 -17.37
N CYS A 437 0.08 24.06 -16.70
CA CYS A 437 -0.29 25.12 -15.79
C CYS A 437 -0.08 24.65 -14.35
N LEU A 438 0.79 25.34 -13.62
CA LEU A 438 1.08 25.00 -12.23
C LEU A 438 0.29 25.90 -11.29
N ARG A 439 -0.33 25.29 -10.27
CA ARG A 439 -1.09 25.99 -9.24
C ARG A 439 -0.78 25.41 -7.88
N ALA A 440 -0.37 26.26 -6.93
CA ALA A 440 -0.23 25.88 -5.54
C ALA A 440 -1.47 26.33 -4.75
N VAL A 441 -2.00 25.44 -3.92
CA VAL A 441 -3.16 25.69 -3.04
C VAL A 441 -2.74 25.44 -1.60
N PHE A 442 -2.98 26.44 -0.73
CA PHE A 442 -2.65 26.35 0.68
C PHE A 442 -3.86 26.72 1.52
N SER A 443 -4.22 25.90 2.49
CA SER A 443 -5.16 26.29 3.56
C SER A 443 -4.42 27.02 4.68
N GLY A 444 -4.97 28.15 5.12
CA GLY A 444 -4.36 28.96 6.19
C GLY A 444 -3.28 29.95 5.73
N VAL A 445 -3.13 30.14 4.43
CA VAL A 445 -2.26 31.18 3.84
C VAL A 445 -3.13 32.30 3.26
N PRO A 446 -3.00 33.56 3.73
CA PRO A 446 -3.81 34.67 3.25
C PRO A 446 -3.41 35.10 1.83
N ALA A 447 -4.36 35.67 1.09
CA ALA A 447 -4.17 36.05 -0.32
C ALA A 447 -3.06 37.11 -0.58
N ASP A 448 -2.72 37.88 0.45
CA ASP A 448 -1.64 38.89 0.41
C ASP A 448 -0.25 38.30 0.77
N ALA A 449 -0.16 36.99 1.02
CA ALA A 449 1.12 36.30 1.16
C ALA A 449 1.84 36.23 -0.20
N ARG A 450 3.17 36.27 -0.14
CA ARG A 450 3.98 36.04 -1.35
C ARG A 450 4.32 34.57 -1.46
N VAL A 451 3.95 33.99 -2.60
CA VAL A 451 4.22 32.59 -2.89
C VAL A 451 5.04 32.51 -4.17
N SER A 452 6.11 31.71 -4.17
CA SER A 452 6.97 31.53 -5.33
C SER A 452 7.35 30.05 -5.50
N LEU A 453 7.50 29.62 -6.74
CA LEU A 453 7.95 28.27 -7.14
C LEU A 453 9.33 28.42 -7.83
N GLY A 454 10.38 27.89 -7.22
CA GLY A 454 11.74 28.03 -7.76
C GLY A 454 12.18 29.48 -7.96
N GLY A 455 11.65 30.42 -7.15
CA GLY A 455 11.88 31.85 -7.29
C GLY A 455 10.93 32.59 -8.25
N VAL A 456 10.10 31.86 -9.03
CA VAL A 456 9.07 32.44 -9.90
C VAL A 456 7.84 32.81 -9.07
N PRO A 457 7.42 34.10 -9.05
CA PRO A 457 6.27 34.50 -8.24
C PRO A 457 4.96 33.98 -8.80
N GLY A 458 4.09 33.50 -7.90
CA GLY A 458 2.71 33.12 -8.21
C GLY A 458 1.75 34.29 -8.05
N VAL A 459 0.66 34.27 -8.80
CA VAL A 459 -0.45 35.23 -8.72
C VAL A 459 -1.62 34.55 -7.98
N CYS A 460 -2.06 35.17 -6.87
CA CYS A 460 -3.19 34.64 -6.11
C CYS A 460 -4.50 34.83 -6.88
N ARG A 461 -5.22 33.73 -7.11
CA ARG A 461 -6.55 33.70 -7.73
C ARG A 461 -7.38 32.60 -7.08
N GLU A 462 -8.62 32.89 -6.73
CA GLU A 462 -9.56 31.89 -6.22
C GLU A 462 -8.96 30.95 -5.15
N GLY A 463 -8.24 31.51 -4.18
CA GLY A 463 -7.66 30.76 -3.05
C GLY A 463 -6.45 29.89 -3.37
N GLY A 464 -5.83 30.08 -4.54
CA GLY A 464 -4.58 29.44 -4.92
C GLY A 464 -3.65 30.38 -5.69
N TRP A 465 -2.41 29.98 -5.92
CA TRP A 465 -1.38 30.76 -6.63
C TRP A 465 -1.06 30.09 -7.96
N ASP A 466 -1.41 30.78 -9.04
CA ASP A 466 -1.11 30.35 -10.39
C ASP A 466 0.29 30.86 -10.78
N PHE A 467 1.10 29.98 -11.36
CA PHE A 467 2.43 30.33 -11.86
C PHE A 467 2.37 30.56 -13.38
N PRO A 468 3.25 31.41 -13.94
CA PRO A 468 3.32 31.65 -15.37
C PRO A 468 3.42 30.35 -16.17
N ALA A 469 2.77 30.32 -17.33
CA ALA A 469 2.89 29.19 -18.25
C ALA A 469 4.36 28.95 -18.61
N GLY A 470 4.77 27.69 -18.72
CA GLY A 470 6.15 27.31 -18.97
C GLY A 470 7.08 27.39 -17.76
N THR A 471 6.55 27.61 -16.54
CA THR A 471 7.34 27.47 -15.31
C THR A 471 7.86 26.04 -15.20
N LYS A 472 9.20 25.89 -15.19
CA LYS A 472 9.86 24.57 -15.19
C LYS A 472 10.02 24.03 -13.77
N VAL A 473 9.83 22.74 -13.63
CA VAL A 473 10.16 21.95 -12.45
C VAL A 473 11.04 20.80 -12.93
N GLU A 474 12.33 20.83 -12.57
CA GLU A 474 13.31 19.84 -13.05
C GLU A 474 13.35 18.57 -12.20
N SER A 475 12.90 18.67 -10.94
CA SER A 475 12.82 17.56 -9.99
C SER A 475 11.53 17.70 -9.19
N ASP A 476 11.60 17.67 -7.86
CA ASP A 476 10.45 18.00 -7.03
C ASP A 476 10.25 19.50 -6.91
N ALA A 477 9.00 19.90 -6.85
CA ALA A 477 8.65 21.30 -6.73
C ALA A 477 8.90 21.83 -5.31
N VAL A 478 9.64 22.93 -5.21
CA VAL A 478 9.81 23.67 -3.95
C VAL A 478 9.05 24.98 -4.05
N VAL A 479 8.00 25.09 -3.24
CA VAL A 479 7.20 26.32 -3.14
C VAL A 479 7.58 27.05 -1.86
N GLU A 480 8.00 28.31 -1.98
CA GLU A 480 8.28 29.19 -0.85
C GLU A 480 7.06 30.07 -0.57
N VAL A 481 6.67 30.12 0.68
CA VAL A 481 5.60 30.99 1.21
C VAL A 481 6.23 32.01 2.16
N VAL A 482 5.97 33.29 1.94
CA VAL A 482 6.38 34.38 2.82
C VAL A 482 5.11 35.01 3.43
N SER A 483 4.97 34.90 4.74
CA SER A 483 3.86 35.47 5.46
C SER A 483 3.87 37.01 5.38
N PRO A 484 2.71 37.66 5.27
CA PRO A 484 2.64 39.12 5.30
C PRO A 484 3.18 39.70 6.60
N PRO A 485 3.70 40.96 6.60
CA PRO A 485 4.07 41.63 7.81
C PRO A 485 2.86 41.75 8.76
N GLY A 486 3.07 41.41 10.03
CA GLY A 486 2.02 41.47 11.05
C GLY A 486 0.99 40.33 11.03
N LYS A 487 1.08 39.39 10.10
CA LYS A 487 0.19 38.21 10.04
C LYS A 487 0.97 36.92 10.22
N GLU A 488 0.42 36.01 11.00
CA GLU A 488 0.89 34.61 11.07
C GLU A 488 0.09 33.76 10.08
N CYS A 489 0.74 32.81 9.41
CA CYS A 489 0.07 31.77 8.61
C CYS A 489 0.10 30.45 9.38
N TYR A 490 -1.01 29.73 9.41
CA TYR A 490 -1.07 28.38 9.94
C TYR A 490 -1.49 27.44 8.83
N VAL A 491 -0.49 26.86 8.17
CA VAL A 491 -0.69 26.01 7.00
C VAL A 491 -1.14 24.62 7.44
N THR A 492 -2.34 24.25 7.04
CA THR A 492 -2.96 22.94 7.34
C THR A 492 -3.05 22.05 6.10
N GLU A 493 -3.02 22.64 4.90
CA GLU A 493 -3.01 21.90 3.64
C GLU A 493 -2.09 22.59 2.65
N ALA A 494 -1.36 21.82 1.85
CA ALA A 494 -0.52 22.31 0.78
C ALA A 494 -0.58 21.32 -0.39
N VAL A 495 -1.11 21.76 -1.53
CA VAL A 495 -1.30 20.96 -2.74
C VAL A 495 -0.68 21.70 -3.93
N LEU A 496 0.11 21.00 -4.73
CA LEU A 496 0.54 21.44 -6.05
C LEU A 496 -0.25 20.68 -7.11
N GLN A 497 -0.88 21.43 -8.00
CA GLN A 497 -1.67 20.92 -9.10
C GLN A 497 -0.89 21.19 -10.41
N VAL A 498 -0.69 20.14 -11.18
CA VAL A 498 -0.20 20.21 -12.56
C VAL A 498 -1.39 19.96 -13.45
N ARG A 499 -1.84 21.02 -14.14
CA ARG A 499 -3.04 21.02 -14.99
C ARG A 499 -2.63 21.21 -16.44
N PHE A 500 -3.49 20.78 -17.32
CA PHE A 500 -3.31 20.96 -18.76
C PHE A 500 -4.57 21.63 -19.33
N PRO A 501 -4.43 22.60 -20.25
CA PRO A 501 -5.58 23.17 -20.94
C PRO A 501 -6.34 22.05 -21.64
N GLU A 502 -7.66 22.11 -21.60
CA GLU A 502 -8.49 21.22 -22.40
C GLU A 502 -8.05 21.36 -23.86
N LYS A 503 -7.79 20.25 -24.54
CA LYS A 503 -7.64 20.28 -25.97
C LYS A 503 -8.97 20.76 -26.54
N GLU A 504 -8.98 21.93 -27.16
CA GLU A 504 -10.12 22.31 -27.96
C GLU A 504 -10.42 21.14 -28.91
N SER A 505 -11.61 20.57 -28.77
CA SER A 505 -12.09 19.49 -29.65
C SER A 505 -12.14 20.05 -31.07
N GLU A 506 -11.17 19.67 -31.90
CA GLU A 506 -11.24 19.84 -33.34
C GLU A 506 -12.40 19.07 -33.95
#